data_f7b573de12d277424c71bdb8cd473535
#
_entry.id   f7b573de12d277424c71bdb8cd473535
#
_cell.length_a   1.000
_cell.length_b   1.000
_cell.length_c   1.000
_cell.angle_alpha   90.00
_cell.angle_beta   90.00
_cell.angle_gamma   90.00
#
_symmetry.space_group_name_H-M   'P 1'
#
loop_
_entity.id
_entity.type
_entity.pdbx_description
1 polymer ?
#
loop_
_entity_poly.entity_id
_entity_poly.type
_entity_poly.pdbx_seq_one_letter_code
_entity_poly.pdbx_strand_id
1 'polypeptide(L)'
;MEHLPYAEVWLRSADESAWREASRLARELGKDGLEVWTTDETPEVVSFLEPRGYEIVRRYVVSELDVAAAPEPEPPGVPLTTFALRPDLAEELYEIARESYPDQPGREQSRMASYESWRSWGLDPHPAKAFFIVLDGDRALGYGYLKVDGDQGYHGFTAIARASRGQGLAGAIKRAQIGWAKTNGLSTLRTANEVRLPQMLALNERYGYRPRYTEVVLRGPAA
;
A
#
# COMPACT_ATOMS: atom_id res chain seq x y z
N MET A 1 12.13 8.33 -3.62
CA MET A 1 12.62 7.09 -2.93
C MET A 1 14.13 7.15 -2.62
N GLU A 2 14.71 8.35 -2.61
CA GLU A 2 16.17 8.56 -2.51
C GLU A 2 16.79 8.25 -1.14
N HIS A 3 16.01 8.08 -0.09
CA HIS A 3 16.55 8.01 1.27
C HIS A 3 16.38 6.65 1.98
N LEU A 4 15.96 5.63 1.26
CA LEU A 4 15.92 4.29 1.85
C LEU A 4 17.31 3.66 1.79
N PRO A 5 17.81 3.09 2.92
CA PRO A 5 19.15 2.47 2.97
C PRO A 5 19.23 1.21 2.12
N TYR A 6 18.12 0.55 1.84
CA TYR A 6 18.06 -0.69 1.06
C TYR A 6 17.38 -0.46 -0.29
N ALA A 7 17.84 -1.14 -1.33
CA ALA A 7 17.12 -1.24 -2.60
C ALA A 7 16.05 -2.31 -2.50
N GLU A 8 14.83 -2.01 -2.96
CA GLU A 8 13.71 -2.94 -2.94
C GLU A 8 13.66 -3.75 -4.24
N VAL A 9 13.49 -5.07 -4.13
CA VAL A 9 13.37 -5.99 -5.27
C VAL A 9 12.36 -7.09 -4.98
N TRP A 10 11.62 -7.50 -6.00
CA TRP A 10 10.77 -8.68 -5.97
C TRP A 10 11.48 -9.88 -6.57
N LEU A 11 11.60 -10.97 -5.81
CA LEU A 11 12.01 -12.27 -6.34
C LEU A 11 10.84 -13.24 -6.29
N ARG A 12 10.53 -13.81 -7.46
CA ARG A 12 9.44 -14.81 -7.63
C ARG A 12 9.95 -16.24 -7.72
N SER A 13 11.26 -16.42 -7.68
CA SER A 13 11.96 -17.70 -7.67
C SER A 13 13.35 -17.52 -7.09
N ALA A 14 13.99 -18.63 -6.68
CA ALA A 14 15.38 -18.67 -6.24
C ALA A 14 16.34 -18.49 -7.43
N ASP A 15 16.43 -17.28 -7.94
CA ASP A 15 17.22 -16.92 -9.13
C ASP A 15 18.51 -16.20 -8.72
N GLU A 16 19.63 -16.92 -8.82
CA GLU A 16 20.97 -16.42 -8.51
C GLU A 16 21.36 -15.22 -9.41
N SER A 17 21.00 -15.25 -10.69
CA SER A 17 21.34 -14.18 -11.64
C SER A 17 20.60 -12.90 -11.32
N ALA A 18 19.28 -12.99 -11.08
CA ALA A 18 18.44 -11.84 -10.69
C ALA A 18 18.91 -11.24 -9.37
N TRP A 19 19.24 -12.08 -8.37
CA TRP A 19 19.75 -11.61 -7.10
C TRP A 19 21.11 -10.89 -7.22
N ARG A 20 22.06 -11.45 -8.01
CA ARG A 20 23.36 -10.81 -8.25
C ARG A 20 23.22 -9.48 -8.97
N GLU A 21 22.34 -9.38 -9.96
CA GLU A 21 22.09 -8.15 -10.69
C GLU A 21 21.47 -7.08 -9.76
N ALA A 22 20.46 -7.45 -8.96
CA ALA A 22 19.88 -6.56 -7.96
C ALA A 22 20.94 -6.08 -6.95
N SER A 23 21.80 -6.98 -6.48
CA SER A 23 22.91 -6.65 -5.57
C SER A 23 23.91 -5.67 -6.20
N ARG A 24 24.28 -5.89 -7.47
CA ARG A 24 25.16 -4.99 -8.23
C ARG A 24 24.55 -3.58 -8.33
N LEU A 25 23.28 -3.49 -8.74
CA LEU A 25 22.56 -2.22 -8.85
C LEU A 25 22.43 -1.51 -7.49
N ALA A 26 22.16 -2.24 -6.42
CA ALA A 26 22.09 -1.67 -5.08
C ALA A 26 23.42 -1.01 -4.68
N ARG A 27 24.54 -1.67 -4.93
CA ARG A 27 25.87 -1.09 -4.65
C ARG A 27 26.16 0.14 -5.50
N GLU A 28 25.83 0.11 -6.79
CA GLU A 28 25.98 1.27 -7.69
C GLU A 28 25.17 2.48 -7.24
N LEU A 29 24.00 2.24 -6.63
CA LEU A 29 23.13 3.26 -6.05
C LEU A 29 23.55 3.68 -4.62
N GLY A 30 24.67 3.13 -4.10
CA GLY A 30 25.16 3.41 -2.74
C GLY A 30 24.22 2.95 -1.63
N LYS A 31 23.49 1.84 -1.85
CA LYS A 31 22.58 1.26 -0.86
C LYS A 31 23.34 0.30 0.08
N ASP A 32 22.89 0.22 1.32
CA ASP A 32 23.48 -0.67 2.35
C ASP A 32 23.22 -2.16 2.05
N GLY A 33 22.18 -2.47 1.26
CA GLY A 33 21.81 -3.84 0.90
C GLY A 33 20.51 -3.92 0.13
N LEU A 34 19.89 -5.10 0.17
CA LEU A 34 18.61 -5.37 -0.47
C LEU A 34 17.50 -5.61 0.56
N GLU A 35 16.33 -5.13 0.22
CA GLU A 35 15.06 -5.53 0.81
C GLU A 35 14.31 -6.36 -0.23
N VAL A 36 14.28 -7.68 -0.02
CA VAL A 36 13.70 -8.63 -0.98
C VAL A 36 12.28 -8.96 -0.57
N TRP A 37 11.36 -8.73 -1.49
CA TRP A 37 9.96 -9.11 -1.40
C TRP A 37 9.72 -10.43 -2.10
N THR A 38 9.04 -11.35 -1.45
CA THR A 38 8.59 -12.65 -1.99
C THR A 38 7.26 -13.03 -1.34
N THR A 39 6.77 -14.24 -1.56
CA THR A 39 5.54 -14.73 -0.94
C THR A 39 5.76 -16.07 -0.24
N ASP A 40 4.84 -16.46 0.63
CA ASP A 40 4.83 -17.79 1.26
C ASP A 40 4.48 -18.92 0.26
N GLU A 41 4.01 -18.56 -0.95
CA GLU A 41 3.83 -19.49 -2.07
C GLU A 41 5.16 -19.87 -2.77
N THR A 42 6.26 -19.16 -2.46
CA THR A 42 7.61 -19.39 -3.02
C THR A 42 8.66 -19.54 -1.91
N PRO A 43 8.51 -20.56 -1.01
CA PRO A 43 9.39 -20.74 0.16
C PRO A 43 10.86 -21.00 -0.21
N GLU A 44 11.13 -21.46 -1.44
CA GLU A 44 12.49 -21.65 -1.96
C GLU A 44 13.28 -20.33 -2.03
N VAL A 45 12.61 -19.18 -2.19
CA VAL A 45 13.28 -17.86 -2.17
C VAL A 45 13.80 -17.56 -0.78
N VAL A 46 13.04 -17.85 0.26
CA VAL A 46 13.47 -17.69 1.66
C VAL A 46 14.67 -18.60 1.92
N SER A 47 14.57 -19.89 1.59
CA SER A 47 15.65 -20.87 1.76
C SER A 47 16.91 -20.52 0.96
N PHE A 48 16.77 -19.84 -0.18
CA PHE A 48 17.88 -19.34 -1.00
C PHE A 48 18.59 -18.14 -0.33
N LEU A 49 17.83 -17.25 0.32
CA LEU A 49 18.35 -16.00 0.88
C LEU A 49 18.92 -16.15 2.30
N GLU A 50 18.34 -16.99 3.15
CA GLU A 50 18.79 -17.15 4.55
C GLU A 50 20.28 -17.50 4.69
N PRO A 51 20.86 -18.47 3.93
CA PRO A 51 22.29 -18.77 3.99
C PRO A 51 23.18 -17.60 3.47
N ARG A 52 22.58 -16.61 2.81
CA ARG A 52 23.25 -15.41 2.30
C ARG A 52 23.18 -14.22 3.26
N GLY A 53 22.73 -14.46 4.52
CA GLY A 53 22.65 -13.45 5.57
C GLY A 53 21.40 -12.57 5.51
N TYR A 54 20.34 -13.04 4.86
CA TYR A 54 19.04 -12.35 4.87
C TYR A 54 18.18 -12.82 6.04
N GLU A 55 17.48 -11.88 6.67
CA GLU A 55 16.54 -12.14 7.75
C GLU A 55 15.16 -11.60 7.37
N ILE A 56 14.11 -12.33 7.79
CA ILE A 56 12.72 -11.86 7.58
C ILE A 56 12.47 -10.69 8.54
N VAL A 57 12.16 -9.53 7.96
CA VAL A 57 11.91 -8.30 8.72
C VAL A 57 10.43 -7.92 8.80
N ARG A 58 9.61 -8.33 7.82
CA ARG A 58 8.16 -8.04 7.81
C ARG A 58 7.38 -9.14 7.08
N ARG A 59 6.10 -9.24 7.41
CA ARG A 59 5.12 -10.09 6.73
C ARG A 59 3.83 -9.29 6.52
N TYR A 60 3.22 -9.41 5.35
CA TYR A 60 1.95 -8.77 5.03
C TYR A 60 0.94 -9.82 4.57
N VAL A 61 -0.20 -9.90 5.22
CA VAL A 61 -1.32 -10.71 4.73
C VAL A 61 -1.95 -9.96 3.56
N VAL A 62 -1.90 -10.58 2.39
CA VAL A 62 -2.68 -10.13 1.24
C VAL A 62 -4.05 -10.78 1.33
N SER A 63 -5.05 -9.93 1.41
CA SER A 63 -6.45 -10.34 1.45
C SER A 63 -7.18 -9.90 0.19
N GLU A 64 -8.10 -10.72 -0.28
CA GLU A 64 -8.87 -10.52 -1.50
C GLU A 64 -10.37 -10.50 -1.19
N LEU A 65 -11.09 -9.65 -1.88
CA LEU A 65 -12.54 -9.53 -1.88
C LEU A 65 -13.07 -9.84 -3.28
N ASP A 66 -13.97 -10.80 -3.38
CA ASP A 66 -14.82 -10.94 -4.57
C ASP A 66 -15.86 -9.82 -4.54
N VAL A 67 -15.76 -8.90 -5.50
CA VAL A 67 -16.58 -7.70 -5.54
C VAL A 67 -18.06 -8.03 -5.80
N ALA A 68 -18.35 -9.07 -6.58
CA ALA A 68 -19.72 -9.48 -6.88
C ALA A 68 -20.40 -10.11 -5.65
N ALA A 69 -19.64 -10.87 -4.86
CA ALA A 69 -20.13 -11.52 -3.63
C ALA A 69 -20.11 -10.59 -2.41
N ALA A 70 -19.44 -9.42 -2.50
CA ALA A 70 -19.38 -8.48 -1.39
C ALA A 70 -20.77 -7.94 -1.03
N PRO A 71 -21.10 -7.80 0.26
CA PRO A 71 -22.34 -7.13 0.66
C PRO A 71 -22.37 -5.70 0.11
N GLU A 72 -23.58 -5.17 -0.08
CA GLU A 72 -23.72 -3.77 -0.48
C GLU A 72 -23.10 -2.87 0.60
N PRO A 73 -22.13 -2.02 0.28
CA PRO A 73 -21.49 -1.19 1.30
C PRO A 73 -22.48 -0.16 1.85
N GLU A 74 -22.53 -0.06 3.17
CA GLU A 74 -23.25 1.04 3.82
C GLU A 74 -22.72 2.39 3.33
N PRO A 75 -23.57 3.43 3.26
CA PRO A 75 -23.12 4.78 2.95
C PRO A 75 -21.93 5.18 3.83
N PRO A 76 -21.00 5.97 3.31
CA PRO A 76 -19.80 6.38 4.06
C PRO A 76 -20.08 7.01 5.43
N GLY A 77 -21.20 7.70 5.60
CA GLY A 77 -21.59 8.37 6.85
C GLY A 77 -20.83 9.67 7.11
N VAL A 78 -19.94 10.06 6.20
CA VAL A 78 -19.13 11.28 6.22
C VAL A 78 -19.05 11.87 4.83
N PRO A 79 -18.84 13.21 4.69
CA PRO A 79 -18.65 13.82 3.38
C PRO A 79 -17.43 13.22 2.68
N LEU A 80 -17.64 12.75 1.47
CA LEU A 80 -16.61 12.17 0.60
C LEU A 80 -16.68 12.80 -0.79
N THR A 81 -15.51 13.04 -1.36
CA THR A 81 -15.34 13.45 -2.75
C THR A 81 -14.28 12.60 -3.43
N THR A 82 -13.99 12.87 -4.68
CA THR A 82 -12.87 12.26 -5.41
C THR A 82 -11.88 13.33 -5.85
N PHE A 83 -10.64 12.91 -6.11
CA PHE A 83 -9.63 13.82 -6.65
C PHE A 83 -10.03 14.37 -8.02
N ALA A 84 -10.83 13.64 -8.80
CA ALA A 84 -11.37 14.12 -10.07
C ALA A 84 -12.25 15.38 -9.90
N LEU A 85 -12.93 15.53 -8.77
CA LEU A 85 -13.79 16.67 -8.46
C LEU A 85 -13.08 17.77 -7.66
N ARG A 86 -12.01 17.43 -6.93
CA ARG A 86 -11.26 18.35 -6.07
C ARG A 86 -9.75 18.22 -6.29
N PRO A 87 -9.28 18.49 -7.53
CA PRO A 87 -7.84 18.47 -7.83
C PRO A 87 -7.06 19.60 -7.13
N ASP A 88 -7.76 20.62 -6.67
CA ASP A 88 -7.25 21.73 -5.87
C ASP A 88 -6.67 21.29 -4.53
N LEU A 89 -7.07 20.12 -3.99
CA LEU A 89 -6.61 19.60 -2.70
C LEU A 89 -5.25 18.90 -2.75
N ALA A 90 -4.58 18.83 -3.89
CA ALA A 90 -3.34 18.05 -4.06
C ALA A 90 -2.26 18.37 -3.02
N GLU A 91 -2.04 19.65 -2.69
CA GLU A 91 -1.05 20.05 -1.67
C GLU A 91 -1.47 19.61 -0.26
N GLU A 92 -2.75 19.74 0.07
CA GLU A 92 -3.28 19.30 1.37
C GLU A 92 -3.18 17.77 1.54
N LEU A 93 -3.45 17.00 0.46
CA LEU A 93 -3.27 15.55 0.44
C LEU A 93 -1.80 15.16 0.64
N TYR A 94 -0.86 15.93 0.07
CA TYR A 94 0.56 15.72 0.29
C TYR A 94 0.95 15.95 1.77
N GLU A 95 0.44 16.99 2.41
CA GLU A 95 0.71 17.22 3.84
C GLU A 95 0.20 16.06 4.71
N ILE A 96 -0.99 15.53 4.42
CA ILE A 96 -1.53 14.34 5.08
C ILE A 96 -0.64 13.10 4.81
N ALA A 97 -0.18 12.94 3.56
CA ALA A 97 0.74 11.87 3.20
C ALA A 97 2.06 11.98 3.99
N ARG A 98 2.64 13.19 4.04
CA ARG A 98 3.89 13.50 4.73
C ARG A 98 3.81 13.21 6.22
N GLU A 99 2.69 13.57 6.85
CA GLU A 99 2.42 13.29 8.26
C GLU A 99 2.29 11.79 8.54
N SER A 100 1.67 11.05 7.62
CA SER A 100 1.33 9.64 7.80
C SER A 100 2.42 8.67 7.31
N TYR A 101 3.37 9.13 6.51
CA TYR A 101 4.39 8.28 5.89
C TYR A 101 5.27 7.52 6.90
N PRO A 102 5.76 8.15 8.00
CA PRO A 102 6.54 7.45 9.00
C PRO A 102 5.76 6.38 9.78
N ASP A 103 4.43 6.44 9.73
CA ASP A 103 3.58 5.47 10.44
C ASP A 103 3.40 4.15 9.65
N GLN A 104 3.93 4.08 8.42
CA GLN A 104 3.94 2.84 7.64
C GLN A 104 5.02 1.89 8.14
N PRO A 105 4.73 0.58 8.24
CA PRO A 105 5.70 -0.42 8.63
C PRO A 105 6.96 -0.38 7.74
N GLY A 106 8.13 -0.24 8.36
CA GLY A 106 9.43 -0.12 7.68
C GLY A 106 9.76 1.28 7.18
N ARG A 107 8.93 2.29 7.49
CA ARG A 107 9.16 3.70 7.14
C ARG A 107 9.35 4.61 8.37
N GLU A 108 9.47 4.02 9.57
CA GLU A 108 9.44 4.74 10.86
C GLU A 108 10.52 5.82 10.97
N GLN A 109 11.65 5.64 10.27
CA GLN A 109 12.75 6.61 10.21
C GLN A 109 12.83 7.37 8.88
N SER A 110 11.86 7.15 7.99
CA SER A 110 11.86 7.73 6.66
C SER A 110 11.05 9.03 6.61
N ARG A 111 11.44 9.91 5.68
CA ARG A 111 10.68 11.11 5.36
C ARG A 111 10.01 10.95 4.01
N MET A 112 8.83 11.55 3.87
CA MET A 112 8.17 11.65 2.58
C MET A 112 9.08 12.42 1.61
N ALA A 113 9.14 11.98 0.38
CA ALA A 113 9.79 12.69 -0.73
C ALA A 113 9.15 14.07 -0.98
N SER A 114 9.74 14.89 -1.86
CA SER A 114 9.15 16.18 -2.24
C SER A 114 7.74 16.02 -2.81
N TYR A 115 7.00 17.12 -2.86
CA TYR A 115 5.64 17.15 -3.44
C TYR A 115 5.62 16.61 -4.88
N GLU A 116 6.56 17.05 -5.71
CA GLU A 116 6.68 16.62 -7.11
C GLU A 116 6.96 15.10 -7.20
N SER A 117 7.88 14.62 -6.37
CA SER A 117 8.19 13.20 -6.32
C SER A 117 6.99 12.38 -5.83
N TRP A 118 6.31 12.83 -4.76
CA TRP A 118 5.10 12.16 -4.28
C TRP A 118 4.00 12.14 -5.34
N ARG A 119 3.75 13.23 -6.04
CA ARG A 119 2.77 13.27 -7.13
C ARG A 119 3.02 12.18 -8.16
N SER A 120 4.27 12.02 -8.59
CA SER A 120 4.64 11.11 -9.67
C SER A 120 4.36 9.62 -9.39
N TRP A 121 4.29 9.21 -8.13
CA TRP A 121 4.00 7.82 -7.75
C TRP A 121 2.75 7.66 -6.87
N GLY A 122 2.38 8.66 -6.11
CA GLY A 122 1.30 8.59 -5.10
C GLY A 122 -0.02 9.20 -5.56
N LEU A 123 -0.02 10.01 -6.60
CA LEU A 123 -1.21 10.70 -7.09
C LEU A 123 -1.44 10.49 -8.59
N ASP A 124 -0.55 10.99 -9.43
CA ASP A 124 -0.75 11.07 -10.89
C ASP A 124 -0.95 9.70 -11.61
N PRO A 125 -0.34 8.57 -11.18
CA PRO A 125 -0.55 7.27 -11.83
C PRO A 125 -1.91 6.63 -11.54
N HIS A 126 -2.69 7.18 -10.61
CA HIS A 126 -3.90 6.54 -10.13
C HIS A 126 -5.15 7.18 -10.73
N PRO A 127 -6.22 6.38 -11.00
CA PRO A 127 -7.46 6.94 -11.53
C PRO A 127 -8.05 7.97 -10.56
N ALA A 128 -8.13 9.23 -10.99
CA ALA A 128 -8.61 10.33 -10.14
C ALA A 128 -10.04 10.11 -9.60
N LYS A 129 -10.87 9.33 -10.33
CA LYS A 129 -12.21 8.91 -9.89
C LYS A 129 -12.20 7.80 -8.84
N ALA A 130 -11.10 7.06 -8.70
CA ALA A 130 -10.90 6.03 -7.69
C ALA A 130 -10.00 6.50 -6.53
N PHE A 131 -9.76 7.80 -6.46
CA PHE A 131 -9.01 8.47 -5.40
C PHE A 131 -10.00 9.25 -4.52
N PHE A 132 -10.29 8.72 -3.33
CA PHE A 132 -11.32 9.21 -2.43
C PHE A 132 -10.74 10.09 -1.34
N ILE A 133 -11.41 11.19 -1.04
CA ILE A 133 -11.01 12.20 -0.06
C ILE A 133 -12.16 12.41 0.93
N VAL A 134 -11.89 12.26 2.21
CA VAL A 134 -12.83 12.64 3.28
C VAL A 134 -12.69 14.11 3.57
N LEU A 135 -13.82 14.81 3.69
CA LEU A 135 -13.86 16.25 3.90
C LEU A 135 -14.48 16.63 5.24
N ASP A 136 -14.02 17.76 5.80
CA ASP A 136 -14.72 18.57 6.78
C ASP A 136 -14.82 20.00 6.21
N GLY A 137 -16.03 20.36 5.75
CA GLY A 137 -16.19 21.54 4.89
C GLY A 137 -15.37 21.41 3.61
N ASP A 138 -14.45 22.35 3.40
CA ASP A 138 -13.54 22.34 2.24
C ASP A 138 -12.18 21.69 2.51
N ARG A 139 -11.91 21.24 3.73
CA ARG A 139 -10.61 20.67 4.13
C ARG A 139 -10.59 19.16 3.98
N ALA A 140 -9.47 18.62 3.54
CA ALA A 140 -9.21 17.18 3.54
C ALA A 140 -8.86 16.69 4.95
N LEU A 141 -9.53 15.63 5.41
CA LEU A 141 -9.20 14.92 6.65
C LEU A 141 -8.40 13.64 6.41
N GLY A 142 -8.46 13.14 5.19
CA GLY A 142 -7.76 11.93 4.79
C GLY A 142 -8.14 11.50 3.39
N TYR A 143 -7.40 10.53 2.87
CA TYR A 143 -7.63 9.99 1.53
C TYR A 143 -7.23 8.53 1.43
N GLY A 144 -7.68 7.88 0.37
CA GLY A 144 -7.23 6.57 -0.06
C GLY A 144 -7.62 6.33 -1.50
N TYR A 145 -6.82 5.52 -2.21
CA TYR A 145 -7.03 5.28 -3.63
C TYR A 145 -6.99 3.80 -3.98
N LEU A 146 -7.53 3.47 -5.14
CA LEU A 146 -7.37 2.19 -5.79
C LEU A 146 -6.37 2.32 -6.95
N LYS A 147 -5.42 1.38 -7.01
CA LYS A 147 -4.71 1.04 -8.24
C LYS A 147 -5.62 0.11 -9.01
N VAL A 148 -5.77 0.34 -10.30
CA VAL A 148 -6.66 -0.46 -11.16
C VAL A 148 -5.86 -1.03 -12.31
N ASP A 149 -5.98 -2.35 -12.50
CA ASP A 149 -5.39 -3.07 -13.62
C ASP A 149 -6.45 -4.03 -14.19
N GLY A 150 -6.94 -3.70 -15.38
CA GLY A 150 -8.08 -4.40 -15.98
C GLY A 150 -9.31 -4.35 -15.08
N ASP A 151 -9.81 -5.51 -14.67
CA ASP A 151 -10.95 -5.68 -13.77
C ASP A 151 -10.53 -5.93 -12.30
N GLN A 152 -9.25 -5.75 -11.99
CA GLN A 152 -8.70 -5.92 -10.64
C GLN A 152 -8.37 -4.57 -10.01
N GLY A 153 -8.71 -4.42 -8.73
CA GLY A 153 -8.35 -3.26 -7.94
C GLY A 153 -7.43 -3.65 -6.77
N TYR A 154 -6.49 -2.76 -6.45
CA TYR A 154 -5.61 -2.91 -5.30
C TYR A 154 -5.69 -1.65 -4.44
N HIS A 155 -5.97 -1.81 -3.14
CA HIS A 155 -5.95 -0.69 -2.22
C HIS A 155 -4.53 -0.14 -2.10
N GLY A 156 -4.38 1.10 -2.50
CA GLY A 156 -3.14 1.83 -2.30
C GLY A 156 -3.01 2.38 -0.88
N PHE A 157 -2.20 3.40 -0.74
CA PHE A 157 -2.01 4.05 0.54
C PHE A 157 -3.28 4.75 1.01
N THR A 158 -3.68 4.50 2.27
CA THR A 158 -4.73 5.24 2.95
C THR A 158 -4.11 6.06 4.07
N ALA A 159 -4.29 7.37 4.03
CA ALA A 159 -3.78 8.31 5.00
C ALA A 159 -4.91 9.10 5.66
N ILE A 160 -4.87 9.21 6.98
CA ILE A 160 -5.77 10.05 7.77
C ILE A 160 -4.93 11.02 8.59
N ALA A 161 -5.23 12.30 8.51
CA ALA A 161 -4.61 13.34 9.32
C ALA A 161 -4.64 12.94 10.81
N ARG A 162 -3.55 13.09 11.54
CA ARG A 162 -3.41 12.58 12.92
C ARG A 162 -4.52 13.05 13.83
N ALA A 163 -4.90 14.32 13.72
CA ALA A 163 -5.97 14.93 14.49
C ALA A 163 -7.36 14.32 14.24
N SER A 164 -7.54 13.61 13.10
CA SER A 164 -8.82 13.05 12.69
C SER A 164 -8.86 11.52 12.77
N ARG A 165 -7.84 10.88 13.35
CA ARG A 165 -7.79 9.43 13.51
C ARG A 165 -8.77 8.93 14.59
N GLY A 166 -9.09 7.63 14.54
CA GLY A 166 -10.01 7.01 15.50
C GLY A 166 -11.50 7.29 15.24
N GLN A 167 -11.84 8.07 14.21
CA GLN A 167 -13.21 8.46 13.86
C GLN A 167 -13.84 7.58 12.77
N GLY A 168 -13.23 6.44 12.42
CA GLY A 168 -13.76 5.52 11.40
C GLY A 168 -13.59 5.97 9.95
N LEU A 169 -12.82 7.04 9.67
CA LEU A 169 -12.67 7.64 8.34
C LEU A 169 -12.03 6.68 7.32
N ALA A 170 -11.04 5.88 7.73
CA ALA A 170 -10.45 4.85 6.87
C ALA A 170 -11.49 3.80 6.44
N GLY A 171 -12.42 3.43 7.33
CA GLY A 171 -13.54 2.56 7.01
C GLY A 171 -14.51 3.19 6.02
N ALA A 172 -14.79 4.50 6.14
CA ALA A 172 -15.62 5.24 5.19
C ALA A 172 -15.01 5.24 3.79
N ILE A 173 -13.69 5.50 3.68
CA ILE A 173 -12.94 5.42 2.42
C ILE A 173 -13.05 4.01 1.82
N LYS A 174 -12.83 2.96 2.64
CA LYS A 174 -12.90 1.57 2.18
C LYS A 174 -14.29 1.21 1.65
N ARG A 175 -15.37 1.64 2.30
CA ARG A 175 -16.75 1.46 1.79
C ARG A 175 -16.95 2.14 0.44
N ALA A 176 -16.49 3.38 0.30
CA ALA A 176 -16.57 4.11 -0.96
C ALA A 176 -15.80 3.41 -2.09
N GLN A 177 -14.61 2.88 -1.79
CA GLN A 177 -13.80 2.11 -2.73
C GLN A 177 -14.49 0.81 -3.17
N ILE A 178 -15.12 0.07 -2.25
CA ILE A 178 -15.89 -1.14 -2.58
C ILE A 178 -17.10 -0.78 -3.46
N GLY A 179 -17.85 0.26 -3.10
CA GLY A 179 -19.00 0.71 -3.90
C GLY A 179 -18.58 1.16 -5.30
N TRP A 180 -17.48 1.88 -5.41
CA TRP A 180 -16.92 2.29 -6.70
C TRP A 180 -16.49 1.07 -7.53
N ALA A 181 -15.83 0.10 -6.94
CA ALA A 181 -15.42 -1.12 -7.62
C ALA A 181 -16.61 -1.88 -8.21
N LYS A 182 -17.70 -2.04 -7.45
CA LYS A 182 -18.97 -2.63 -7.93
C LYS A 182 -19.52 -1.87 -9.13
N THR A 183 -19.62 -0.55 -9.01
CA THR A 183 -20.22 0.30 -10.06
C THR A 183 -19.37 0.32 -11.33
N ASN A 184 -18.05 0.13 -11.21
CA ASN A 184 -17.12 0.18 -12.34
C ASN A 184 -16.70 -1.20 -12.85
N GLY A 185 -17.36 -2.29 -12.40
CA GLY A 185 -17.20 -3.63 -12.95
C GLY A 185 -15.89 -4.31 -12.58
N LEU A 186 -15.27 -3.93 -11.46
CA LEU A 186 -14.12 -4.70 -10.97
C LEU A 186 -14.59 -6.06 -10.43
N SER A 187 -13.84 -7.10 -10.74
CA SER A 187 -14.08 -8.46 -10.25
C SER A 187 -13.54 -8.67 -8.84
N THR A 188 -12.36 -8.11 -8.57
CA THR A 188 -11.66 -8.32 -7.31
C THR A 188 -11.06 -7.03 -6.74
N LEU A 189 -10.99 -6.96 -5.40
CA LEU A 189 -10.19 -5.98 -4.68
C LEU A 189 -9.19 -6.68 -3.78
N ARG A 190 -7.92 -6.24 -3.80
CA ARG A 190 -6.85 -6.73 -2.93
C ARG A 190 -6.35 -5.65 -1.98
N THR A 191 -5.88 -6.08 -0.82
CA THR A 191 -5.21 -5.22 0.16
C THR A 191 -4.13 -6.02 0.88
N ALA A 192 -2.97 -5.39 1.14
CA ALA A 192 -1.90 -5.97 1.95
C ALA A 192 -1.80 -5.22 3.27
N ASN A 193 -1.77 -5.95 4.38
CA ASN A 193 -1.60 -5.36 5.71
C ASN A 193 -0.59 -6.16 6.53
N GLU A 194 0.31 -5.47 7.19
CA GLU A 194 1.32 -6.10 8.03
C GLU A 194 0.67 -6.85 9.18
N VAL A 195 1.18 -8.05 9.46
CA VAL A 195 0.62 -8.99 10.46
C VAL A 195 0.54 -8.40 11.87
N ARG A 196 1.39 -7.41 12.20
CA ARG A 196 1.37 -6.70 13.49
C ARG A 196 0.28 -5.63 13.60
N LEU A 197 -0.56 -5.46 12.58
CA LEU A 197 -1.68 -4.52 12.57
C LEU A 197 -3.02 -5.27 12.61
N PRO A 198 -3.35 -5.97 13.71
CA PRO A 198 -4.53 -6.83 13.81
C PRO A 198 -5.84 -6.06 13.59
N GLN A 199 -5.89 -4.77 13.94
CA GLN A 199 -7.05 -3.91 13.71
C GLN A 199 -7.35 -3.74 12.20
N MET A 200 -6.32 -3.73 11.35
CA MET A 200 -6.50 -3.62 9.90
C MET A 200 -6.95 -4.94 9.29
N LEU A 201 -6.42 -6.07 9.80
CA LEU A 201 -6.86 -7.39 9.38
C LEU A 201 -8.34 -7.62 9.76
N ALA A 202 -8.73 -7.30 10.98
CA ALA A 202 -10.12 -7.40 11.44
C ALA A 202 -11.06 -6.48 10.64
N LEU A 203 -10.61 -5.26 10.30
CA LEU A 203 -11.37 -4.35 9.44
C LEU A 203 -11.60 -4.97 8.06
N ASN A 204 -10.59 -5.57 7.46
CA ASN A 204 -10.72 -6.24 6.17
C ASN A 204 -11.70 -7.41 6.23
N GLU A 205 -11.55 -8.28 7.24
CA GLU A 205 -12.46 -9.42 7.44
C GLU A 205 -13.92 -8.98 7.59
N ARG A 206 -14.18 -7.89 8.33
CA ARG A 206 -15.52 -7.29 8.48
C ARG A 206 -16.14 -6.88 7.14
N TYR A 207 -15.32 -6.44 6.18
CA TYR A 207 -15.78 -6.08 4.83
C TYR A 207 -15.77 -7.26 3.85
N GLY A 208 -15.53 -8.48 4.32
CA GLY A 208 -15.60 -9.70 3.52
C GLY A 208 -14.31 -10.10 2.82
N TYR A 209 -13.22 -9.39 3.05
CA TYR A 209 -11.91 -9.82 2.54
C TYR A 209 -11.48 -11.13 3.19
N ARG A 210 -10.85 -12.01 2.41
CA ARG A 210 -10.30 -13.28 2.88
C ARG A 210 -8.80 -13.33 2.61
N PRO A 211 -7.98 -13.84 3.56
CA PRO A 211 -6.57 -14.06 3.33
C PRO A 211 -6.34 -14.95 2.09
N ARG A 212 -5.36 -14.56 1.27
CA ARG A 212 -4.99 -15.26 0.04
C ARG A 212 -3.60 -15.88 0.14
N TYR A 213 -2.60 -15.03 0.43
CA TYR A 213 -1.21 -15.40 0.66
C TYR A 213 -0.54 -14.36 1.56
N THR A 214 0.72 -14.65 1.96
CA THR A 214 1.53 -13.71 2.75
C THR A 214 2.72 -13.24 1.94
N GLU A 215 2.86 -11.93 1.79
CA GLU A 215 4.11 -11.33 1.34
C GLU A 215 5.13 -11.36 2.47
N VAL A 216 6.35 -11.76 2.14
CA VAL A 216 7.48 -11.88 3.06
C VAL A 216 8.56 -10.92 2.62
N VAL A 217 9.04 -10.10 3.54
CA VAL A 217 10.11 -9.15 3.28
C VAL A 217 11.35 -9.57 4.04
N LEU A 218 12.41 -9.85 3.29
CA LEU A 218 13.72 -10.17 3.84
C LEU A 218 14.69 -9.01 3.61
N ARG A 219 15.59 -8.81 4.54
CA ARG A 219 16.63 -7.79 4.42
C ARG A 219 18.00 -8.44 4.62
N GLY A 220 18.95 -8.07 3.78
CA GLY A 220 20.29 -8.58 3.84
C GLY A 220 21.30 -7.78 3.00
N PRO A 221 22.57 -8.19 2.99
CA PRO A 221 23.63 -7.48 2.29
C PRO A 221 23.46 -7.55 0.77
N ALA A 222 23.96 -6.55 0.06
CA ALA A 222 24.21 -6.63 -1.38
C ALA A 222 25.54 -7.37 -1.59
N ALA A 223 25.51 -8.53 -2.29
CA ALA A 223 26.68 -9.38 -2.55
C ALA A 223 27.60 -8.81 -3.65
#